data_e2a26dbb954e686bdcf2ab19c32ce197
#
_entry.id   e2a26dbb954e686bdcf2ab19c32ce197
#
_cell.length_a   1.000
_cell.length_b   1.000
_cell.length_c   1.000
_cell.angle_alpha   90.00
_cell.angle_beta   90.00
_cell.angle_gamma   90.00
#
_symmetry.space_group_name_H-M   'P 1'
#
loop_
_entity.id
_entity.type
_entity.pdbx_description
1 polymer ?
#
loop_
_entity_poly.entity_id
_entity_poly.type
_entity_poly.pdbx_seq_one_letter_code
_entity_poly.pdbx_strand_id
1 'polypeptide(L)'
;MRQPAPLADDPVAILSALDSVVYDWDIATDRLSWGPNAARTLAVLPAEALATGAGYAGLVAAESDASRYHAVFNDLIRDEGEGVPFRVQYRLAAPTGRTVAVEDFGRWFADAEGRPRRVHGLLRVLTRGAPSPASVMAEDGVEQTLCSRRAFNAWVDQRCAEPRAPDCALALMVFGVGNVAEINAREGYDVGDELILGVGRRLASSLRSGDKLVRYSGAKFALLVALAANDLPAIAAERIARRANAELYPTSAGPQRAAVRVGVALSPRYGRTAHLLMQRADEALAQTSETGADVAVYAANEALAESRRRDAWVGDEIVAALNDRRVFLAYQPIAPTVPGLPAFEEALVRLRLEDGMTLGPEAVIPVAEKLGLIELIDARVMELAVARLAAEPACRLSMNASIAALRSPDWFERLRDRLARAPGAAGRLIVEIVETQAVENVAEVARTLGKIKSLGVRVAMDDFGAGHTSFRNLRALGVDMVKIDGAFVAGLACSVDDRFFVRTLASLARHLGILTVAEWVEDAESARLLREWGVDFLQGHFIGSAEERQPEAALASA
;
A
#
# COMPACT_ATOMS: atom_id res chain seq x y z
N MET A 1 21.42 11.08 41.48
CA MET A 1 20.53 11.05 40.32
C MET A 1 19.09 11.16 40.82
N ARG A 2 18.43 12.32 40.62
CA ARG A 2 17.01 12.49 40.95
C ARG A 2 16.19 11.82 39.83
N GLN A 3 15.36 10.85 40.15
CA GLN A 3 14.34 10.33 39.24
C GLN A 3 13.45 11.51 38.80
N PRO A 4 13.16 11.68 37.52
CA PRO A 4 12.15 12.62 37.07
C PRO A 4 10.78 12.20 37.64
N ALA A 5 10.05 13.19 38.16
CA ALA A 5 8.68 12.99 38.61
C ALA A 5 7.83 12.43 37.46
N PRO A 6 6.82 11.58 37.73
CA PRO A 6 5.92 11.11 36.71
C PRO A 6 5.29 12.31 36.00
N LEU A 7 5.27 12.30 34.66
CA LEU A 7 4.58 13.28 33.83
C LEU A 7 3.12 13.30 34.29
N ALA A 8 2.73 14.38 34.96
CA ALA A 8 1.33 14.65 35.26
C ALA A 8 0.55 14.72 33.91
N ASP A 9 -0.75 14.38 33.93
CA ASP A 9 -1.69 14.45 32.81
C ASP A 9 -1.94 15.90 32.29
N ASP A 10 -0.88 16.68 32.14
CA ASP A 10 -0.93 18.04 31.60
C ASP A 10 -0.51 18.02 30.10
N PRO A 11 -1.48 18.11 29.16
CA PRO A 11 -1.21 18.12 27.72
C PRO A 11 -0.22 19.22 27.31
N VAL A 12 -0.23 20.36 28.03
CA VAL A 12 0.66 21.50 27.74
C VAL A 12 2.12 21.18 28.12
N ALA A 13 2.31 20.43 29.19
CA ALA A 13 3.65 19.99 29.62
C ALA A 13 4.21 18.97 28.59
N ILE A 14 3.41 18.05 28.11
CA ILE A 14 3.78 17.05 27.08
C ILE A 14 4.14 17.74 25.77
N LEU A 15 3.30 18.63 25.28
CA LEU A 15 3.54 19.40 24.05
C LEU A 15 4.82 20.25 24.15
N SER A 16 5.05 20.82 25.32
CA SER A 16 6.24 21.61 25.56
C SER A 16 7.52 20.77 25.60
N ALA A 17 7.46 19.53 26.10
CA ALA A 17 8.59 18.60 26.12
C ALA A 17 8.94 18.11 24.71
N LEU A 18 7.98 18.14 23.78
CA LEU A 18 8.14 17.75 22.38
C LEU A 18 8.43 18.94 21.45
N ASP A 19 8.73 20.14 22.00
CA ASP A 19 8.90 21.39 21.24
C ASP A 19 7.74 21.65 20.24
N SER A 20 6.52 21.31 20.66
CA SER A 20 5.30 21.36 19.84
C SER A 20 4.30 22.35 20.43
N VAL A 21 3.54 23.02 19.57
CA VAL A 21 2.48 23.95 19.96
C VAL A 21 1.26 23.76 19.08
N VAL A 22 0.07 23.70 19.69
CA VAL A 22 -1.19 23.66 18.95
C VAL A 22 -1.57 25.06 18.47
N TYR A 23 -2.30 25.12 17.36
CA TYR A 23 -2.85 26.36 16.85
C TYR A 23 -4.22 26.16 16.21
N ASP A 24 -4.95 27.27 16.13
CA ASP A 24 -6.23 27.41 15.45
C ASP A 24 -6.16 28.64 14.54
N TRP A 25 -6.43 28.46 13.26
CA TRP A 25 -6.46 29.55 12.28
C TRP A 25 -7.85 29.69 11.70
N ASP A 26 -8.53 30.77 12.02
CA ASP A 26 -9.77 31.20 11.37
C ASP A 26 -9.39 31.97 10.10
N ILE A 27 -9.59 31.34 8.95
CA ILE A 27 -9.20 31.89 7.64
C ILE A 27 -10.09 33.08 7.26
N ALA A 28 -11.37 33.08 7.65
CA ALA A 28 -12.31 34.15 7.30
C ALA A 28 -11.94 35.49 7.99
N THR A 29 -11.42 35.43 9.21
CA THR A 29 -10.98 36.62 9.98
C THR A 29 -9.47 36.79 9.93
N ASP A 30 -8.75 35.88 9.32
CA ASP A 30 -7.29 35.73 9.31
C ASP A 30 -6.67 35.68 10.70
N ARG A 31 -7.42 35.30 11.72
CA ARG A 31 -6.96 35.22 13.09
C ARG A 31 -6.28 33.89 13.38
N LEU A 32 -5.03 33.96 13.83
CA LEU A 32 -4.24 32.80 14.23
C LEU A 32 -4.07 32.79 15.75
N SER A 33 -4.58 31.76 16.40
CA SER A 33 -4.55 31.56 17.85
C SER A 33 -3.65 30.40 18.21
N TRP A 34 -2.80 30.55 19.24
CA TRP A 34 -1.81 29.56 19.63
C TRP A 34 -2.07 29.03 21.03
N GLY A 35 -1.65 27.82 21.28
CA GLY A 35 -1.68 27.21 22.60
C GLY A 35 -0.79 27.95 23.62
N PRO A 36 -1.01 27.75 24.92
CA PRO A 36 -0.40 28.53 26.00
C PRO A 36 1.13 28.43 26.05
N ASN A 37 1.74 27.42 25.45
CA ASN A 37 3.19 27.25 25.38
C ASN A 37 3.85 27.94 24.18
N ALA A 38 3.12 28.65 23.35
CA ALA A 38 3.64 29.29 22.13
C ALA A 38 4.75 30.29 22.41
N ALA A 39 4.60 31.12 23.44
CA ALA A 39 5.61 32.11 23.79
C ALA A 39 7.00 31.51 24.12
N ARG A 40 7.02 30.25 24.58
CA ARG A 40 8.26 29.51 24.82
C ARG A 40 8.73 28.77 23.57
N THR A 41 7.84 28.09 22.88
CA THR A 41 8.16 27.25 21.74
C THR A 41 8.58 28.08 20.52
N LEU A 42 7.90 29.24 20.29
CA LEU A 42 8.14 30.14 19.17
C LEU A 42 8.85 31.46 19.59
N ALA A 43 9.58 31.46 20.71
CA ALA A 43 10.21 32.65 21.29
C ALA A 43 11.12 33.48 20.35
N VAL A 44 11.62 32.86 19.29
CA VAL A 44 12.50 33.51 18.30
C VAL A 44 11.74 34.24 17.18
N LEU A 45 10.43 34.09 17.10
CA LEU A 45 9.56 34.68 16.08
C LEU A 45 8.83 35.91 16.67
N PRO A 46 8.53 36.95 15.86
CA PRO A 46 7.85 38.15 16.34
C PRO A 46 6.36 37.82 16.63
N ALA A 47 5.92 38.19 17.85
CA ALA A 47 4.57 37.91 18.32
C ALA A 47 3.49 38.54 17.43
N GLU A 48 3.76 39.70 16.83
CA GLU A 48 2.85 40.39 15.92
C GLU A 48 2.60 39.61 14.65
N ALA A 49 3.65 38.97 14.09
CA ALA A 49 3.52 38.12 12.89
C ALA A 49 2.81 36.78 13.19
N LEU A 50 2.77 36.36 14.45
CA LEU A 50 2.09 35.13 14.88
C LEU A 50 0.57 35.35 15.11
N ALA A 51 0.07 36.58 15.05
CA ALA A 51 -1.34 36.91 15.33
C ALA A 51 -2.26 36.62 14.13
N THR A 52 -1.74 36.60 12.90
CA THR A 52 -2.52 36.42 11.68
C THR A 52 -1.88 35.39 10.74
N GLY A 53 -2.70 34.75 9.90
CA GLY A 53 -2.22 33.84 8.87
C GLY A 53 -1.30 34.52 7.86
N ALA A 54 -1.64 35.74 7.42
CA ALA A 54 -0.82 36.54 6.50
C ALA A 54 0.53 36.92 7.15
N GLY A 55 0.52 37.35 8.42
CA GLY A 55 1.73 37.65 9.17
C GLY A 55 2.64 36.42 9.30
N TYR A 56 2.03 35.28 9.62
CA TYR A 56 2.74 34.01 9.70
C TYR A 56 3.32 33.56 8.34
N ALA A 57 2.54 33.71 7.26
CA ALA A 57 3.01 33.39 5.90
C ALA A 57 4.22 34.25 5.50
N GLY A 58 4.28 35.50 5.96
CA GLY A 58 5.43 36.38 5.75
C GLY A 58 6.72 35.93 6.43
N LEU A 59 6.64 35.04 7.44
CA LEU A 59 7.80 34.44 8.08
C LEU A 59 8.32 33.21 7.35
N VAL A 60 7.57 32.65 6.39
CA VAL A 60 8.02 31.48 5.61
C VAL A 60 9.21 31.89 4.76
N ALA A 61 10.35 31.22 4.92
CA ALA A 61 11.54 31.52 4.15
C ALA A 61 11.30 31.30 2.66
N ALA A 62 11.81 32.23 1.82
CA ALA A 62 11.62 32.19 0.36
C ALA A 62 12.11 30.90 -0.31
N GLU A 63 12.97 30.15 0.36
CA GLU A 63 13.55 28.89 -0.09
C GLU A 63 12.65 27.68 0.23
N SER A 64 11.51 27.87 0.93
CA SER A 64 10.61 26.79 1.30
C SER A 64 9.63 26.49 0.17
N ASP A 65 9.73 25.29 -0.39
CA ASP A 65 8.87 24.81 -1.50
C ASP A 65 7.44 24.46 -1.05
N ALA A 66 7.17 24.39 0.24
CA ALA A 66 5.87 24.10 0.84
C ALA A 66 5.64 24.95 2.09
N SER A 67 4.39 25.20 2.42
CA SER A 67 3.98 25.84 3.67
C SER A 67 2.53 25.42 3.99
N ARG A 68 2.06 25.74 5.22
CA ARG A 68 0.66 25.62 5.59
C ARG A 68 -0.27 26.26 4.56
N TYR A 69 0.07 27.46 4.10
CA TYR A 69 -0.72 28.18 3.11
C TYR A 69 -0.89 27.38 1.82
N HIS A 70 0.20 26.80 1.30
CA HIS A 70 0.14 25.96 0.10
C HIS A 70 -0.69 24.69 0.33
N ALA A 71 -0.57 24.04 1.48
CA ALA A 71 -1.32 22.84 1.80
C ALA A 71 -2.83 23.09 1.90
N VAL A 72 -3.21 24.27 2.40
CA VAL A 72 -4.63 24.64 2.59
C VAL A 72 -5.29 25.15 1.29
N PHE A 73 -4.55 25.89 0.45
CA PHE A 73 -5.16 26.60 -0.71
C PHE A 73 -4.81 26.01 -2.08
N ASN A 74 -3.81 25.12 -2.17
CA ASN A 74 -3.38 24.54 -3.45
C ASN A 74 -3.80 23.08 -3.64
N ASP A 75 -4.44 22.46 -2.65
CA ASP A 75 -4.94 21.10 -2.77
C ASP A 75 -6.29 21.08 -3.49
N LEU A 76 -6.40 20.19 -4.50
CA LEU A 76 -7.64 19.90 -5.21
C LEU A 76 -8.59 19.00 -4.40
N ILE A 77 -8.21 18.66 -3.17
CA ILE A 77 -8.98 17.79 -2.28
C ILE A 77 -10.14 18.59 -1.66
N ARG A 78 -11.33 18.04 -1.66
CA ARG A 78 -12.52 18.61 -1.01
C ARG A 78 -12.69 18.02 0.38
N ASP A 79 -13.15 18.86 1.32
CA ASP A 79 -13.55 18.40 2.64
C ASP A 79 -14.94 17.75 2.57
N GLU A 80 -15.04 16.49 2.96
CA GLU A 80 -16.28 15.71 3.03
C GLU A 80 -16.94 15.77 4.41
N GLY A 81 -16.50 16.70 5.29
CA GLY A 81 -17.07 16.94 6.62
C GLY A 81 -16.18 16.49 7.78
N GLU A 82 -15.12 15.72 7.51
CA GLU A 82 -14.16 15.29 8.54
C GLU A 82 -12.87 16.12 8.59
N GLY A 83 -12.77 17.13 7.73
CA GLY A 83 -11.58 17.95 7.55
C GLY A 83 -10.48 17.26 6.75
N VAL A 84 -9.78 18.02 5.91
CA VAL A 84 -8.69 17.52 5.05
C VAL A 84 -7.38 17.53 5.82
N PRO A 85 -6.71 16.38 6.02
CA PRO A 85 -5.44 16.31 6.72
C PRO A 85 -4.31 16.87 5.86
N PHE A 86 -3.34 17.52 6.49
CA PHE A 86 -2.08 17.93 5.84
C PHE A 86 -0.89 17.72 6.76
N ARG A 87 0.28 17.57 6.17
CA ARG A 87 1.57 17.52 6.86
C ARG A 87 2.63 18.13 5.95
N VAL A 88 3.28 19.19 6.40
CA VAL A 88 4.29 19.93 5.64
C VAL A 88 5.47 20.32 6.53
N GLN A 89 6.66 20.35 5.94
CA GLN A 89 7.86 20.84 6.59
C GLN A 89 8.37 22.07 5.85
N TYR A 90 8.69 23.14 6.58
CA TYR A 90 9.21 24.38 5.99
C TYR A 90 10.05 25.14 7.00
N ARG A 91 10.61 26.24 6.56
CA ARG A 91 11.45 27.13 7.38
C ARG A 91 10.77 28.45 7.63
N LEU A 92 10.90 28.93 8.85
CA LEU A 92 10.49 30.27 9.26
C LEU A 92 11.74 31.13 9.43
N ALA A 93 11.76 32.29 8.79
CA ALA A 93 12.83 33.28 8.94
C ALA A 93 12.53 34.19 10.13
N ALA A 94 13.39 34.18 11.12
CA ALA A 94 13.31 35.15 12.20
C ALA A 94 13.97 36.49 11.81
N PRO A 95 13.53 37.64 12.35
CA PRO A 95 14.11 38.94 12.06
C PRO A 95 15.61 39.04 12.42
N THR A 96 16.08 38.15 13.26
CA THR A 96 17.50 38.04 13.68
C THR A 96 18.38 37.36 12.62
N GLY A 97 17.86 37.02 11.45
CA GLY A 97 18.55 36.26 10.41
C GLY A 97 18.66 34.76 10.70
N ARG A 98 18.11 34.28 11.79
CA ARG A 98 18.03 32.84 12.10
C ARG A 98 16.83 32.23 11.42
N THR A 99 17.00 31.01 10.91
CA THR A 99 15.90 30.20 10.39
C THR A 99 15.53 29.10 11.38
N VAL A 100 14.23 28.83 11.49
CA VAL A 100 13.67 27.76 12.35
C VAL A 100 12.99 26.75 11.43
N ALA A 101 13.46 25.51 11.44
CA ALA A 101 12.80 24.42 10.72
C ALA A 101 11.61 23.94 11.56
N VAL A 102 10.47 23.83 10.91
CA VAL A 102 9.21 23.41 11.53
C VAL A 102 8.54 22.30 10.73
N GLU A 103 7.86 21.43 11.45
CA GLU A 103 6.92 20.49 10.91
C GLU A 103 5.51 20.93 11.33
N ASP A 104 4.63 21.06 10.38
CA ASP A 104 3.27 21.57 10.55
C ASP A 104 2.28 20.52 10.05
N PHE A 105 1.42 20.05 10.90
CA PHE A 105 0.42 19.06 10.56
C PHE A 105 -0.91 19.34 11.25
N GLY A 106 -2.00 19.07 10.55
CA GLY A 106 -3.33 19.38 11.03
C GLY A 106 -4.41 18.98 10.05
N ARG A 107 -5.58 19.58 10.24
CA ARG A 107 -6.71 19.47 9.32
C ARG A 107 -7.27 20.85 9.03
N TRP A 108 -7.65 21.09 7.78
CA TRP A 108 -8.47 22.24 7.43
C TRP A 108 -9.91 21.80 7.16
N PHE A 109 -10.84 22.67 7.48
CA PHE A 109 -12.28 22.45 7.38
C PHE A 109 -12.89 23.47 6.43
N ALA A 110 -13.80 23.01 5.55
CA ALA A 110 -14.49 23.85 4.57
C ALA A 110 -15.69 24.58 5.16
N ASP A 111 -16.12 25.65 4.46
CA ASP A 111 -17.44 26.24 4.59
C ASP A 111 -18.48 25.47 3.75
N ALA A 112 -19.72 25.95 3.74
CA ALA A 112 -20.81 25.35 2.97
C ALA A 112 -20.58 25.39 1.44
N GLU A 113 -19.69 26.27 0.97
CA GLU A 113 -19.28 26.42 -0.43
C GLU A 113 -18.03 25.57 -0.77
N GLY A 114 -17.52 24.78 0.18
CA GLY A 114 -16.36 23.91 0.00
C GLY A 114 -14.99 24.62 0.05
N ARG A 115 -14.94 25.89 0.53
CA ARG A 115 -13.69 26.66 0.64
C ARG A 115 -13.09 26.50 2.03
N PRO A 116 -11.75 26.45 2.17
CA PRO A 116 -11.11 26.39 3.48
C PRO A 116 -11.54 27.55 4.37
N ARG A 117 -12.05 27.23 5.56
CA ARG A 117 -12.53 28.22 6.53
C ARG A 117 -11.75 28.20 7.84
N ARG A 118 -11.35 27.02 8.31
CA ARG A 118 -10.67 26.88 9.59
C ARG A 118 -9.60 25.82 9.53
N VAL A 119 -8.52 26.03 10.24
CA VAL A 119 -7.42 25.07 10.36
C VAL A 119 -7.13 24.78 11.82
N HIS A 120 -7.15 23.52 12.20
CA HIS A 120 -6.64 23.06 13.48
C HIS A 120 -5.34 22.30 13.26
N GLY A 121 -4.27 22.67 13.92
CA GLY A 121 -2.99 22.03 13.69
C GLY A 121 -2.06 22.04 14.87
N LEU A 122 -0.94 21.36 14.69
CA LEU A 122 0.18 21.31 15.60
C LEU A 122 1.45 21.67 14.84
N LEU A 123 2.17 22.65 15.35
CA LEU A 123 3.47 23.05 14.85
C LEU A 123 4.55 22.51 15.78
N ARG A 124 5.48 21.74 15.23
CA ARG A 124 6.64 21.20 15.93
C ARG A 124 7.91 21.90 15.45
N VAL A 125 8.71 22.39 16.38
CA VAL A 125 10.03 22.93 16.07
C VAL A 125 11.01 21.78 15.98
N LEU A 126 11.59 21.57 14.81
CA LEU A 126 12.48 20.43 14.54
C LEU A 126 13.89 20.67 15.06
N THR A 127 14.33 21.95 15.13
CA THR A 127 15.64 22.30 15.74
C THR A 127 15.72 23.75 16.15
N ARG A 128 16.15 24.01 17.37
CA ARG A 128 16.69 25.29 17.80
C ARG A 128 18.20 25.31 17.54
N GLY A 129 18.59 25.60 16.29
CA GLY A 129 19.99 25.90 15.97
C GLY A 129 20.88 24.78 15.48
N ALA A 130 20.35 23.62 15.09
CA ALA A 130 21.11 22.72 14.25
C ALA A 130 20.95 23.14 12.77
N PRO A 131 22.02 23.16 11.97
CA PRO A 131 21.90 23.41 10.55
C PRO A 131 21.00 22.33 9.91
N SER A 132 20.11 22.74 8.99
CA SER A 132 19.32 21.80 8.17
C SER A 132 20.23 20.77 7.50
N PRO A 133 19.72 19.55 7.20
CA PRO A 133 20.45 18.62 6.34
C PRO A 133 20.99 19.28 5.04
N ALA A 134 20.29 20.28 4.51
CA ALA A 134 20.81 21.10 3.40
C ALA A 134 21.95 22.03 3.85
N SER A 135 22.00 22.55 5.08
CA SER A 135 23.07 23.44 5.54
C SER A 135 24.29 22.67 6.09
N VAL A 136 24.16 21.43 6.54
CA VAL A 136 25.30 20.56 6.87
C VAL A 136 26.06 20.18 5.59
N MET A 137 25.37 20.15 4.43
CA MET A 137 26.03 19.96 3.14
C MET A 137 26.71 21.26 2.62
N ALA A 138 26.42 22.41 3.23
CA ALA A 138 26.96 23.71 2.87
C ALA A 138 28.41 23.93 3.33
N GLU A 139 28.83 23.30 4.42
CA GLU A 139 30.19 23.53 5.00
C GLU A 139 31.30 22.78 4.25
N ASP A 140 30.98 21.80 3.37
CA ASP A 140 31.97 20.95 2.68
C ASP A 140 32.07 21.18 1.15
N GLY A 141 31.68 22.33 0.62
CA GLY A 141 31.82 22.63 -0.81
C GLY A 141 30.84 21.90 -1.75
N VAL A 142 29.84 21.20 -1.22
CA VAL A 142 28.79 20.49 -1.97
C VAL A 142 27.63 21.41 -2.38
N GLU A 143 27.60 22.64 -1.83
CA GLU A 143 26.52 23.63 -2.01
C GLU A 143 26.23 24.02 -3.46
N GLN A 144 27.22 23.90 -4.35
CA GLN A 144 27.03 24.27 -5.76
C GLN A 144 26.30 23.19 -6.61
N THR A 145 26.09 22.00 -6.08
CA THR A 145 25.65 20.85 -6.85
C THR A 145 24.23 20.39 -6.50
N LEU A 146 23.75 20.65 -5.28
CA LEU A 146 22.37 20.35 -4.86
C LEU A 146 21.47 21.58 -5.03
N CYS A 147 20.41 21.45 -5.80
CA CYS A 147 19.45 22.52 -6.03
C CYS A 147 18.06 22.14 -5.48
N SER A 148 17.16 23.11 -5.32
CA SER A 148 15.78 22.84 -4.97
C SER A 148 15.06 22.05 -6.07
N ARG A 149 14.04 21.26 -5.72
CA ARG A 149 13.25 20.48 -6.68
C ARG A 149 12.67 21.36 -7.79
N ARG A 150 12.16 22.54 -7.44
CA ARG A 150 11.61 23.50 -8.41
C ARG A 150 12.68 24.02 -9.38
N ALA A 151 13.84 24.38 -8.85
CA ALA A 151 14.96 24.83 -9.68
C ALA A 151 15.51 23.71 -10.58
N PHE A 152 15.54 22.47 -10.08
CA PHE A 152 15.94 21.32 -10.87
C PHE A 152 14.95 21.05 -12.01
N ASN A 153 13.65 21.03 -11.73
CA ASN A 153 12.63 20.79 -12.75
C ASN A 153 12.67 21.87 -13.85
N ALA A 154 12.74 23.15 -13.46
CA ALA A 154 12.86 24.25 -14.43
C ALA A 154 14.13 24.12 -15.28
N TRP A 155 15.25 23.72 -14.68
CA TRP A 155 16.50 23.51 -15.40
C TRP A 155 16.41 22.29 -16.34
N VAL A 156 15.79 21.19 -15.94
CA VAL A 156 15.54 20.01 -16.79
C VAL A 156 14.66 20.41 -17.98
N ASP A 157 13.56 21.15 -17.74
CA ASP A 157 12.66 21.60 -18.81
C ASP A 157 13.40 22.48 -19.81
N GLN A 158 14.21 23.43 -19.33
CA GLN A 158 15.07 24.28 -20.18
C GLN A 158 16.05 23.43 -21.00
N ARG A 159 16.74 22.49 -20.36
CA ARG A 159 17.71 21.61 -21.03
C ARG A 159 17.05 20.70 -22.07
N CYS A 160 15.81 20.23 -21.81
CA CYS A 160 15.05 19.42 -22.76
C CYS A 160 14.52 20.23 -23.95
N ALA A 161 14.33 21.55 -23.79
CA ALA A 161 13.88 22.44 -24.86
C ALA A 161 15.04 22.90 -25.81
N GLU A 162 16.30 22.81 -25.38
CA GLU A 162 17.45 23.19 -26.17
C GLU A 162 17.61 22.30 -27.42
N PRO A 163 17.85 22.91 -28.62
CA PRO A 163 18.17 22.15 -29.82
C PRO A 163 19.45 21.31 -29.64
N ARG A 164 19.41 20.05 -30.07
CA ARG A 164 20.54 19.12 -29.98
C ARG A 164 20.79 18.40 -31.31
N ALA A 165 22.02 17.93 -31.47
CA ALA A 165 22.33 17.00 -32.53
C ALA A 165 21.47 15.72 -32.42
N PRO A 166 21.07 15.12 -33.54
CA PRO A 166 20.20 13.93 -33.56
C PRO A 166 20.71 12.78 -32.71
N ASP A 167 22.01 12.67 -32.51
CA ASP A 167 22.68 11.59 -31.81
C ASP A 167 22.94 11.89 -30.29
N CYS A 168 22.49 13.05 -29.80
CA CYS A 168 22.68 13.45 -28.41
C CYS A 168 21.37 13.34 -27.62
N ALA A 169 21.35 12.45 -26.62
CA ALA A 169 20.22 12.28 -25.69
C ALA A 169 20.53 12.85 -24.30
N LEU A 170 19.49 13.21 -23.56
CA LEU A 170 19.58 13.43 -22.12
C LEU A 170 19.05 12.19 -21.41
N ALA A 171 19.76 11.76 -20.38
CA ALA A 171 19.31 10.73 -19.45
C ALA A 171 18.97 11.36 -18.11
N LEU A 172 17.71 11.33 -17.73
CA LEU A 172 17.30 11.61 -16.37
C LEU A 172 17.38 10.30 -15.58
N MET A 173 18.19 10.32 -14.53
CA MET A 173 18.48 9.18 -13.67
C MET A 173 17.89 9.44 -12.29
N VAL A 174 17.12 8.50 -11.76
CA VAL A 174 16.58 8.52 -10.39
C VAL A 174 17.27 7.42 -9.60
N PHE A 175 17.94 7.80 -8.52
CA PHE A 175 18.65 6.93 -7.59
C PHE A 175 17.80 6.72 -6.36
N GLY A 176 17.53 5.48 -5.97
CA GLY A 176 16.83 5.10 -4.75
C GLY A 176 17.74 4.32 -3.81
N VAL A 177 17.73 4.66 -2.52
CA VAL A 177 18.43 3.90 -1.48
C VAL A 177 17.44 2.90 -0.87
N GLY A 178 17.54 1.62 -1.27
CA GLY A 178 16.51 0.60 -1.02
C GLY A 178 16.45 0.10 0.41
N ASN A 179 17.56 0.09 1.16
CA ASN A 179 17.65 -0.52 2.48
C ASN A 179 17.51 0.48 3.66
N VAL A 180 17.04 1.69 3.41
CA VAL A 180 16.87 2.72 4.47
C VAL A 180 15.84 2.29 5.52
N ALA A 181 14.73 1.66 5.09
CA ALA A 181 13.70 1.20 6.03
C ALA A 181 14.23 0.13 7.01
N GLU A 182 15.06 -0.79 6.53
CA GLU A 182 15.70 -1.82 7.35
C GLU A 182 16.68 -1.20 8.36
N ILE A 183 17.49 -0.23 7.90
CA ILE A 183 18.45 0.48 8.76
C ILE A 183 17.71 1.31 9.81
N ASN A 184 16.64 2.02 9.43
CA ASN A 184 15.80 2.77 10.37
C ASN A 184 15.20 1.88 11.46
N ALA A 185 14.76 0.69 11.09
CA ALA A 185 14.18 -0.27 12.03
C ALA A 185 15.21 -0.84 13.01
N ARG A 186 16.45 -1.03 12.55
CA ARG A 186 17.53 -1.63 13.34
C ARG A 186 18.34 -0.63 14.15
N GLU A 187 18.69 0.52 13.57
CA GLU A 187 19.65 1.48 14.13
C GLU A 187 19.03 2.85 14.45
N GLY A 188 17.79 3.10 14.03
CA GLY A 188 17.09 4.37 14.21
C GLY A 188 17.14 5.30 13.00
N TYR A 189 16.23 6.29 13.00
CA TYR A 189 16.04 7.22 11.87
C TYR A 189 17.25 8.13 11.62
N ASP A 190 17.99 8.51 12.66
CA ASP A 190 19.17 9.36 12.55
C ASP A 190 20.25 8.69 11.69
N VAL A 191 20.48 7.38 11.89
CA VAL A 191 21.44 6.58 11.12
C VAL A 191 21.02 6.46 9.65
N GLY A 192 19.72 6.29 9.39
CA GLY A 192 19.19 6.29 8.03
C GLY A 192 19.36 7.63 7.32
N ASP A 193 19.17 8.75 8.02
CA ASP A 193 19.41 10.08 7.47
C ASP A 193 20.90 10.34 7.20
N GLU A 194 21.80 9.91 8.08
CA GLU A 194 23.25 9.97 7.86
C GLU A 194 23.67 9.17 6.61
N LEU A 195 23.09 7.96 6.42
CA LEU A 195 23.32 7.15 5.24
C LEU A 195 22.85 7.86 3.97
N ILE A 196 21.63 8.41 3.96
CA ILE A 196 21.09 9.13 2.80
C ILE A 196 21.97 10.33 2.45
N LEU A 197 22.42 11.10 3.45
CA LEU A 197 23.34 12.22 3.25
C LEU A 197 24.68 11.77 2.68
N GLY A 198 25.22 10.67 3.19
CA GLY A 198 26.45 10.07 2.69
C GLY A 198 26.34 9.65 1.23
N VAL A 199 25.23 9.03 0.83
CA VAL A 199 24.92 8.67 -0.57
C VAL A 199 24.84 9.93 -1.42
N GLY A 200 24.13 10.96 -0.98
CA GLY A 200 24.02 12.25 -1.70
C GLY A 200 25.37 12.88 -1.96
N ARG A 201 26.27 12.92 -0.96
CA ARG A 201 27.66 13.44 -1.12
C ARG A 201 28.44 12.63 -2.14
N ARG A 202 28.35 11.30 -2.10
CA ARG A 202 29.06 10.43 -3.05
C ARG A 202 28.53 10.54 -4.47
N LEU A 203 27.21 10.67 -4.63
CA LEU A 203 26.62 10.98 -5.93
C LEU A 203 27.12 12.34 -6.45
N ALA A 204 27.09 13.39 -5.63
CA ALA A 204 27.57 14.73 -5.98
C ALA A 204 29.04 14.72 -6.41
N SER A 205 29.90 13.94 -5.73
CA SER A 205 31.33 13.82 -6.11
C SER A 205 31.55 13.11 -7.45
N SER A 206 30.53 12.50 -8.03
CA SER A 206 30.58 11.82 -9.33
C SER A 206 30.19 12.72 -10.49
N LEU A 207 29.73 13.96 -10.21
CA LEU A 207 29.20 14.90 -11.18
C LEU A 207 30.28 15.71 -11.86
N ARG A 208 30.00 16.13 -13.11
CA ARG A 208 30.82 17.07 -13.87
C ARG A 208 30.42 18.51 -13.53
N SER A 209 31.30 19.45 -13.82
CA SER A 209 30.94 20.88 -13.73
C SER A 209 29.73 21.18 -14.62
N GLY A 210 28.66 21.74 -14.02
CA GLY A 210 27.39 22.04 -14.69
C GLY A 210 26.29 20.99 -14.54
N ASP A 211 26.58 19.78 -14.05
CA ASP A 211 25.54 18.81 -13.68
C ASP A 211 24.83 19.24 -12.39
N LYS A 212 23.56 18.91 -12.25
CA LYS A 212 22.77 19.20 -11.06
C LYS A 212 22.20 17.92 -10.47
N LEU A 213 22.34 17.78 -9.15
CA LEU A 213 21.74 16.73 -8.35
C LEU A 213 20.66 17.35 -7.48
N VAL A 214 19.54 16.66 -7.33
CA VAL A 214 18.49 17.04 -6.39
C VAL A 214 18.09 15.84 -5.53
N ARG A 215 17.88 16.07 -4.25
CA ARG A 215 17.12 15.13 -3.38
C ARG A 215 15.65 15.50 -3.54
N TYR A 216 14.87 14.67 -4.25
CA TYR A 216 13.49 15.04 -4.59
C TYR A 216 12.42 14.35 -3.74
N SER A 217 12.76 13.27 -3.07
CA SER A 217 11.84 12.57 -2.17
C SER A 217 12.62 11.65 -1.20
N GLY A 218 12.32 11.70 0.09
CA GLY A 218 12.83 10.76 1.09
C GLY A 218 14.28 10.28 0.85
N ALA A 219 14.43 9.04 0.41
CA ALA A 219 15.70 8.38 0.09
C ALA A 219 16.03 8.40 -1.42
N LYS A 220 15.44 9.32 -2.22
CA LYS A 220 15.63 9.37 -3.67
C LYS A 220 16.33 10.65 -4.11
N PHE A 221 17.24 10.49 -5.09
CA PHE A 221 17.97 11.57 -5.75
C PHE A 221 17.72 11.54 -7.26
N ALA A 222 17.75 12.71 -7.91
CA ALA A 222 17.65 12.80 -9.37
C ALA A 222 18.80 13.60 -9.96
N LEU A 223 19.23 13.18 -11.15
CA LEU A 223 20.34 13.71 -11.92
C LEU A 223 20.00 13.71 -13.42
N LEU A 224 20.30 14.78 -14.13
CA LEU A 224 20.22 14.81 -15.59
C LEU A 224 21.62 14.80 -16.19
N VAL A 225 21.90 13.85 -17.08
CA VAL A 225 23.19 13.68 -17.74
C VAL A 225 23.01 13.80 -19.25
N ALA A 226 23.90 14.54 -19.92
CA ALA A 226 24.01 14.52 -21.38
C ALA A 226 24.82 13.28 -21.80
N LEU A 227 24.25 12.49 -22.71
CA LEU A 227 24.88 11.32 -23.31
C LEU A 227 25.45 11.70 -24.70
N ALA A 228 26.66 11.23 -25.00
CA ALA A 228 27.21 11.30 -26.34
C ALA A 228 26.61 10.21 -27.25
N ALA A 229 26.79 10.32 -28.55
CA ALA A 229 26.20 9.43 -29.56
C ALA A 229 26.40 7.92 -29.32
N ASN A 230 27.52 7.56 -28.70
CA ASN A 230 27.87 6.15 -28.42
C ASN A 230 27.72 5.73 -26.94
N ASP A 231 27.23 6.64 -26.08
CA ASP A 231 27.04 6.33 -24.67
C ASP A 231 25.78 5.47 -24.48
N LEU A 232 25.94 4.31 -23.86
CA LEU A 232 24.84 3.48 -23.45
C LEU A 232 24.31 3.99 -22.09
N PRO A 233 23.02 4.37 -22.01
CA PRO A 233 22.42 4.92 -20.78
C PRO A 233 22.59 4.02 -19.57
N ALA A 234 22.45 2.71 -19.74
CA ALA A 234 22.64 1.72 -18.70
C ALA A 234 24.07 1.73 -18.14
N ILE A 235 25.09 1.77 -19.01
CA ILE A 235 26.51 1.79 -18.60
C ILE A 235 26.85 3.07 -17.83
N ALA A 236 26.31 4.22 -18.26
CA ALA A 236 26.50 5.48 -17.55
C ALA A 236 25.88 5.42 -16.13
N ALA A 237 24.68 4.89 -16.03
CA ALA A 237 23.97 4.71 -14.75
C ALA A 237 24.65 3.69 -13.85
N GLU A 238 25.07 2.52 -14.39
CA GLU A 238 25.80 1.48 -13.65
C GLU A 238 27.10 2.00 -13.05
N ARG A 239 27.84 2.81 -13.80
CA ARG A 239 29.09 3.42 -13.31
C ARG A 239 28.85 4.26 -12.07
N ILE A 240 27.76 5.07 -12.05
CA ILE A 240 27.43 5.93 -10.92
C ILE A 240 26.90 5.09 -9.77
N ALA A 241 26.00 4.13 -10.02
CA ALA A 241 25.44 3.23 -9.02
C ALA A 241 26.54 2.37 -8.34
N ARG A 242 27.43 1.81 -9.14
CA ARG A 242 28.58 1.02 -8.65
C ARG A 242 29.48 1.84 -7.73
N ARG A 243 29.73 3.10 -8.08
CA ARG A 243 30.52 4.00 -7.21
C ARG A 243 29.77 4.32 -5.90
N ALA A 244 28.45 4.48 -5.95
CA ALA A 244 27.64 4.68 -4.75
C ALA A 244 27.61 3.43 -3.85
N ASN A 245 27.67 2.23 -4.41
CA ASN A 245 27.62 0.96 -3.70
C ASN A 245 29.02 0.40 -3.30
N ALA A 246 30.12 1.03 -3.75
CA ALA A 246 31.48 0.44 -3.64
C ALA A 246 32.02 0.38 -2.21
N GLU A 247 31.67 1.34 -1.34
CA GLU A 247 32.25 1.48 -0.01
C GLU A 247 31.17 1.68 1.03
N LEU A 248 31.51 1.36 2.29
CA LEU A 248 30.65 1.62 3.42
C LEU A 248 30.55 3.12 3.70
N TYR A 249 29.46 3.52 4.31
CA TYR A 249 29.18 4.88 4.73
C TYR A 249 29.39 5.01 6.23
N PRO A 250 30.22 5.93 6.70
CA PRO A 250 30.38 6.18 8.12
C PRO A 250 29.09 6.75 8.70
N THR A 251 28.60 6.15 9.78
CA THR A 251 27.44 6.62 10.54
C THR A 251 27.72 6.55 12.04
N SER A 252 26.88 7.19 12.83
CA SER A 252 26.98 7.18 14.30
C SER A 252 26.86 5.78 14.91
N ALA A 253 26.17 4.85 14.22
CA ALA A 253 26.07 3.43 14.61
C ALA A 253 27.17 2.54 13.98
N GLY A 254 28.21 3.14 13.38
CA GLY A 254 29.26 2.43 12.66
C GLY A 254 29.05 2.41 11.15
N PRO A 255 29.98 1.79 10.39
CA PRO A 255 29.91 1.78 8.93
C PRO A 255 28.70 1.00 8.40
N GLN A 256 27.87 1.64 7.56
CA GLN A 256 26.68 1.04 6.95
C GLN A 256 26.84 0.88 5.43
N ARG A 257 26.20 -0.13 4.85
CA ARG A 257 26.16 -0.35 3.40
C ARG A 257 24.88 0.24 2.83
N ALA A 258 24.99 1.03 1.74
CA ALA A 258 23.82 1.46 0.98
C ALA A 258 23.52 0.45 -0.14
N ALA A 259 22.23 0.25 -0.43
CA ALA A 259 21.75 -0.47 -1.61
C ALA A 259 21.15 0.55 -2.59
N VAL A 260 21.99 1.17 -3.41
CA VAL A 260 21.58 2.19 -4.38
C VAL A 260 21.23 1.53 -5.71
N ARG A 261 19.99 1.75 -6.17
CA ARG A 261 19.48 1.33 -7.48
C ARG A 261 19.14 2.54 -8.33
N VAL A 262 19.06 2.36 -9.64
CA VAL A 262 18.89 3.48 -10.59
C VAL A 262 17.84 3.16 -11.64
N GLY A 263 16.87 4.06 -11.80
CA GLY A 263 15.98 4.10 -12.95
C GLY A 263 16.36 5.23 -13.90
N VAL A 264 16.33 5.00 -15.20
CA VAL A 264 16.76 5.93 -16.23
C VAL A 264 15.66 6.20 -17.24
N ALA A 265 15.39 7.48 -17.57
CA ALA A 265 14.50 7.88 -18.66
C ALA A 265 15.22 8.81 -19.64
N LEU A 266 15.00 8.59 -20.95
CA LEU A 266 15.68 9.32 -22.02
C LEU A 266 14.80 10.43 -22.62
N SER A 267 15.36 11.63 -22.76
CA SER A 267 14.80 12.72 -23.56
C SER A 267 15.55 12.81 -24.89
N PRO A 268 14.87 13.03 -26.03
CA PRO A 268 13.44 13.29 -26.19
C PRO A 268 12.56 12.03 -26.29
N ARG A 269 13.17 10.83 -26.33
CA ARG A 269 12.49 9.55 -26.64
C ARG A 269 11.29 9.26 -25.72
N TYR A 270 11.46 9.54 -24.43
CA TYR A 270 10.45 9.22 -23.41
C TYR A 270 9.94 10.47 -22.69
N GLY A 271 10.09 11.65 -23.24
CA GLY A 271 9.55 12.89 -22.71
C GLY A 271 10.47 14.08 -22.92
N ARG A 272 9.86 15.28 -22.80
CA ARG A 272 10.55 16.57 -22.92
C ARG A 272 10.29 17.49 -21.73
N THR A 273 9.68 16.97 -20.66
CA THR A 273 9.41 17.70 -19.42
C THR A 273 10.00 16.96 -18.23
N ALA A 274 10.44 17.72 -17.23
CA ALA A 274 10.96 17.18 -15.98
C ALA A 274 9.97 16.20 -15.33
N HIS A 275 8.70 16.60 -15.26
CA HIS A 275 7.65 15.78 -14.65
C HIS A 275 7.54 14.39 -15.29
N LEU A 276 7.45 14.34 -16.63
CA LEU A 276 7.27 13.08 -17.36
C LEU A 276 8.53 12.20 -17.31
N LEU A 277 9.71 12.81 -17.38
CA LEU A 277 10.99 12.08 -17.27
C LEU A 277 11.20 11.53 -15.87
N MET A 278 10.86 12.30 -14.82
CA MET A 278 10.92 11.84 -13.43
C MET A 278 10.00 10.65 -13.20
N GLN A 279 8.74 10.76 -13.63
CA GLN A 279 7.77 9.67 -13.53
C GLN A 279 8.29 8.40 -14.20
N ARG A 280 8.81 8.49 -15.44
CA ARG A 280 9.32 7.34 -16.19
C ARG A 280 10.60 6.75 -15.62
N ALA A 281 11.47 7.59 -15.06
CA ALA A 281 12.66 7.12 -14.35
C ALA A 281 12.29 6.43 -13.02
N ASP A 282 11.25 6.91 -12.30
CA ASP A 282 10.72 6.24 -11.12
C ASP A 282 10.07 4.89 -11.46
N GLU A 283 9.35 4.79 -12.58
CA GLU A 283 8.80 3.53 -13.08
C GLU A 283 9.91 2.52 -13.40
N ALA A 284 10.99 2.98 -14.03
CA ALA A 284 12.17 2.13 -14.27
C ALA A 284 12.86 1.72 -12.96
N LEU A 285 12.96 2.63 -11.99
CA LEU A 285 13.51 2.31 -10.67
C LEU A 285 12.70 1.23 -9.95
N ALA A 286 11.36 1.28 -10.03
CA ALA A 286 10.50 0.25 -9.44
C ALA A 286 10.78 -1.13 -10.05
N GLN A 287 11.01 -1.23 -11.37
CA GLN A 287 11.34 -2.48 -12.05
C GLN A 287 12.65 -3.12 -11.53
N THR A 288 13.60 -2.33 -11.01
CA THR A 288 14.83 -2.89 -10.41
C THR A 288 14.55 -3.75 -9.18
N SER A 289 13.47 -3.48 -8.45
CA SER A 289 13.08 -4.26 -7.27
C SER A 289 12.49 -5.62 -7.66
N GLU A 290 11.78 -5.68 -8.78
CA GLU A 290 11.17 -6.91 -9.31
C GLU A 290 12.21 -7.83 -9.98
N THR A 291 13.16 -7.23 -10.70
CA THR A 291 14.15 -7.96 -11.48
C THR A 291 15.44 -8.29 -10.71
N GLY A 292 15.67 -7.66 -9.54
CA GLY A 292 16.91 -7.74 -8.80
C GLY A 292 18.10 -7.00 -9.45
N ALA A 293 17.88 -6.25 -10.52
CA ALA A 293 18.91 -5.49 -11.22
C ALA A 293 19.23 -4.18 -10.49
N ASP A 294 20.47 -3.70 -10.55
CA ASP A 294 20.86 -2.42 -9.96
C ASP A 294 20.44 -1.22 -10.83
N VAL A 295 20.24 -1.43 -12.14
CA VAL A 295 19.88 -0.40 -13.11
C VAL A 295 18.80 -0.88 -14.06
N ALA A 296 17.80 -0.04 -14.31
CA ALA A 296 16.82 -0.24 -15.36
C ALA A 296 16.68 1.03 -16.20
N VAL A 297 16.62 0.88 -17.52
CA VAL A 297 16.32 1.96 -18.46
C VAL A 297 14.85 1.84 -18.85
N TYR A 298 14.10 2.93 -18.68
CA TYR A 298 12.71 2.97 -19.06
C TYR A 298 12.56 2.55 -20.54
N ALA A 299 11.82 1.52 -20.76
CA ALA A 299 11.30 1.13 -22.05
C ALA A 299 9.77 1.31 -21.99
N ALA A 300 9.19 1.96 -22.98
CA ALA A 300 7.74 2.05 -23.06
C ALA A 300 7.18 0.61 -23.11
N ASN A 301 6.75 0.11 -21.99
CA ASN A 301 6.14 -1.20 -21.90
C ASN A 301 4.66 -1.02 -22.23
N GLU A 302 4.31 -1.17 -23.51
CA GLU A 302 2.92 -1.10 -23.97
C GLU A 302 2.04 -2.08 -23.20
N ALA A 303 2.58 -3.25 -22.84
CA ALA A 303 1.88 -4.24 -22.03
C ALA A 303 1.56 -3.72 -20.61
N LEU A 304 2.48 -2.98 -19.97
CA LEU A 304 2.24 -2.37 -18.65
C LEU A 304 1.23 -1.22 -18.74
N ALA A 305 1.31 -0.40 -19.79
CA ALA A 305 0.34 0.67 -20.02
C ALA A 305 -1.05 0.11 -20.32
N GLU A 306 -1.11 -1.00 -21.03
CA GLU A 306 -2.37 -1.72 -21.32
C GLU A 306 -2.91 -2.40 -20.06
N SER A 307 -2.06 -3.03 -19.25
CA SER A 307 -2.44 -3.56 -17.94
C SER A 307 -3.04 -2.49 -17.04
N ARG A 308 -2.39 -1.32 -16.91
CA ARG A 308 -2.93 -0.21 -16.10
C ARG A 308 -4.27 0.32 -16.61
N ARG A 309 -4.42 0.42 -17.94
CA ARG A 309 -5.72 0.81 -18.53
C ARG A 309 -6.79 -0.23 -18.26
N ARG A 310 -6.43 -1.51 -18.34
CA ARG A 310 -7.34 -2.62 -18.03
C ARG A 310 -7.73 -2.61 -16.54
N ASP A 311 -6.77 -2.43 -15.63
CA ASP A 311 -7.05 -2.35 -14.19
C ASP A 311 -7.99 -1.17 -13.87
N ALA A 312 -7.74 0.01 -14.46
CA ALA A 312 -8.61 1.17 -14.29
C ALA A 312 -10.02 0.90 -14.81
N TRP A 313 -10.16 0.32 -16.02
CA TRP A 313 -11.44 -0.05 -16.58
C TRP A 313 -12.18 -1.08 -15.72
N VAL A 314 -11.50 -2.13 -15.24
CA VAL A 314 -12.11 -3.13 -14.34
C VAL A 314 -12.54 -2.46 -13.02
N GLY A 315 -11.75 -1.53 -12.50
CA GLY A 315 -12.09 -0.78 -11.29
C GLY A 315 -13.39 0.04 -11.46
N ASP A 316 -13.53 0.77 -12.56
CA ASP A 316 -14.74 1.53 -12.89
C ASP A 316 -15.96 0.59 -13.02
N GLU A 317 -15.78 -0.57 -13.69
CA GLU A 317 -16.84 -1.58 -13.83
C GLU A 317 -17.24 -2.21 -12.49
N ILE A 318 -16.28 -2.44 -11.56
CA ILE A 318 -16.60 -2.93 -10.22
C ILE A 318 -17.51 -1.95 -9.50
N VAL A 319 -17.18 -0.65 -9.51
CA VAL A 319 -17.97 0.38 -8.85
C VAL A 319 -19.36 0.50 -9.48
N ALA A 320 -19.44 0.54 -10.82
CA ALA A 320 -20.69 0.59 -11.54
C ALA A 320 -21.57 -0.64 -11.24
N ALA A 321 -20.98 -1.85 -11.29
CA ALA A 321 -21.72 -3.09 -11.06
C ALA A 321 -22.22 -3.23 -9.61
N LEU A 322 -21.50 -2.71 -8.63
CA LEU A 322 -21.95 -2.67 -7.23
C LEU A 322 -23.18 -1.74 -7.09
N ASN A 323 -23.13 -0.56 -7.70
CA ASN A 323 -24.24 0.41 -7.69
C ASN A 323 -25.48 -0.11 -8.40
N ASP A 324 -25.30 -0.75 -9.55
CA ASP A 324 -26.39 -1.25 -10.41
C ASP A 324 -26.86 -2.67 -10.04
N ARG A 325 -26.33 -3.24 -8.94
CA ARG A 325 -26.61 -4.62 -8.50
C ARG A 325 -26.30 -5.69 -9.56
N ARG A 326 -25.30 -5.46 -10.43
CA ARG A 326 -24.83 -6.40 -11.46
C ARG A 326 -23.78 -7.39 -10.97
N VAL A 327 -23.43 -7.35 -9.65
CA VAL A 327 -22.64 -8.37 -8.96
C VAL A 327 -23.56 -9.49 -8.50
N PHE A 328 -23.23 -10.72 -8.89
CA PHE A 328 -23.98 -11.94 -8.57
C PHE A 328 -23.03 -13.10 -8.27
N LEU A 329 -23.56 -14.27 -7.89
CA LEU A 329 -22.79 -15.46 -7.52
C LEU A 329 -23.06 -16.60 -8.51
N ALA A 330 -21.97 -17.26 -8.93
CA ALA A 330 -22.03 -18.59 -9.52
C ALA A 330 -21.68 -19.62 -8.42
N TYR A 331 -22.18 -20.83 -8.56
CA TYR A 331 -22.08 -21.85 -7.53
C TYR A 331 -21.44 -23.12 -8.08
N GLN A 332 -20.33 -23.53 -7.46
CA GLN A 332 -19.63 -24.74 -7.83
C GLN A 332 -19.88 -25.86 -6.81
N PRO A 333 -20.32 -27.04 -7.25
CA PRO A 333 -20.62 -28.13 -6.34
C PRO A 333 -19.36 -28.73 -5.72
N ILE A 334 -19.45 -29.04 -4.42
CA ILE A 334 -18.44 -29.74 -3.63
C ILE A 334 -19.08 -31.01 -3.06
N ALA A 335 -18.64 -32.16 -3.55
CA ALA A 335 -19.24 -33.45 -3.27
C ALA A 335 -18.51 -34.19 -2.14
N PRO A 336 -19.22 -34.77 -1.16
CA PRO A 336 -18.61 -35.59 -0.14
C PRO A 336 -18.11 -36.94 -0.69
N THR A 337 -17.01 -37.42 -0.17
CA THR A 337 -16.50 -38.78 -0.45
C THR A 337 -16.98 -39.79 0.58
N VAL A 338 -17.37 -39.32 1.76
CA VAL A 338 -17.78 -40.12 2.92
C VAL A 338 -19.30 -40.05 3.08
N PRO A 339 -19.99 -41.20 3.24
CA PRO A 339 -21.43 -41.22 3.53
C PRO A 339 -21.76 -40.45 4.80
N GLY A 340 -22.82 -39.63 4.75
CA GLY A 340 -23.32 -38.88 5.90
C GLY A 340 -22.79 -37.45 6.01
N LEU A 341 -21.74 -37.06 5.25
CA LEU A 341 -21.37 -35.67 5.10
C LEU A 341 -22.31 -35.00 4.08
N PRO A 342 -22.85 -33.81 4.39
CA PRO A 342 -23.69 -33.09 3.44
C PRO A 342 -22.83 -32.40 2.37
N ALA A 343 -23.27 -32.48 1.11
CA ALA A 343 -22.70 -31.67 0.05
C ALA A 343 -22.92 -30.18 0.29
N PHE A 344 -22.07 -29.35 -0.28
CA PHE A 344 -22.20 -27.90 -0.30
C PHE A 344 -21.71 -27.32 -1.60
N GLU A 345 -21.86 -26.01 -1.82
CA GLU A 345 -21.44 -25.31 -3.03
C GLU A 345 -20.54 -24.13 -2.64
N GLU A 346 -19.52 -23.87 -3.44
CA GLU A 346 -18.73 -22.65 -3.32
C GLU A 346 -19.39 -21.51 -4.10
N ALA A 347 -19.55 -20.37 -3.42
CA ALA A 347 -20.10 -19.14 -3.98
C ALA A 347 -18.99 -18.29 -4.57
N LEU A 348 -18.92 -18.25 -5.89
CA LEU A 348 -17.89 -17.57 -6.66
C LEU A 348 -18.44 -16.27 -7.25
N VAL A 349 -17.85 -15.14 -6.93
CA VAL A 349 -18.27 -13.81 -7.41
C VAL A 349 -18.21 -13.75 -8.95
N ARG A 350 -19.20 -13.09 -9.53
CA ARG A 350 -19.30 -12.76 -10.96
C ARG A 350 -19.78 -11.32 -11.09
N LEU A 351 -19.27 -10.64 -12.08
CA LEU A 351 -19.64 -9.27 -12.39
C LEU A 351 -20.18 -9.23 -13.82
N ARG A 352 -21.45 -8.82 -14.00
CA ARG A 352 -22.06 -8.68 -15.32
C ARG A 352 -21.80 -7.29 -15.87
N LEU A 353 -21.20 -7.21 -17.05
CA LEU A 353 -20.99 -5.98 -17.79
C LEU A 353 -22.30 -5.51 -18.44
N GLU A 354 -22.33 -4.25 -18.88
CA GLU A 354 -23.52 -3.69 -19.58
C GLU A 354 -23.84 -4.40 -20.89
N ASP A 355 -22.84 -4.93 -21.58
CA ASP A 355 -22.97 -5.69 -22.81
C ASP A 355 -23.44 -7.15 -22.59
N GLY A 356 -23.63 -7.57 -21.33
CA GLY A 356 -24.04 -8.90 -20.93
C GLY A 356 -22.89 -9.89 -20.73
N MET A 357 -21.65 -9.53 -21.03
CA MET A 357 -20.50 -10.36 -20.70
C MET A 357 -20.31 -10.47 -19.18
N THR A 358 -19.62 -11.51 -18.74
CA THR A 358 -19.38 -11.76 -17.31
C THR A 358 -17.88 -11.82 -17.03
N LEU A 359 -17.42 -11.07 -16.04
CA LEU A 359 -16.07 -11.18 -15.49
C LEU A 359 -16.06 -12.15 -14.31
N GLY A 360 -15.08 -13.04 -14.29
CA GLY A 360 -14.83 -13.98 -13.20
C GLY A 360 -13.94 -13.39 -12.09
N PRO A 361 -13.76 -14.13 -10.99
CA PRO A 361 -12.97 -13.69 -9.84
C PRO A 361 -11.50 -13.41 -10.22
N GLU A 362 -10.94 -14.15 -11.16
CA GLU A 362 -9.57 -14.00 -11.66
C GLU A 362 -9.30 -12.62 -12.31
N ALA A 363 -10.32 -11.97 -12.84
CA ALA A 363 -10.23 -10.64 -13.40
C ALA A 363 -10.59 -9.54 -12.39
N VAL A 364 -11.50 -9.84 -11.46
CA VAL A 364 -12.10 -8.86 -10.53
C VAL A 364 -11.28 -8.73 -9.25
N ILE A 365 -10.93 -9.84 -8.59
CA ILE A 365 -10.33 -9.84 -7.26
C ILE A 365 -8.97 -9.13 -7.21
N PRO A 366 -7.98 -9.41 -8.10
CA PRO A 366 -6.68 -8.74 -8.05
C PRO A 366 -6.78 -7.22 -8.23
N VAL A 367 -7.72 -6.76 -9.06
CA VAL A 367 -7.94 -5.32 -9.28
C VAL A 367 -8.64 -4.69 -8.09
N ALA A 368 -9.64 -5.37 -7.52
CA ALA A 368 -10.33 -4.91 -6.32
C ALA A 368 -9.39 -4.77 -5.12
N GLU A 369 -8.49 -5.72 -4.89
CA GLU A 369 -7.46 -5.63 -3.85
C GLU A 369 -6.52 -4.45 -4.10
N LYS A 370 -5.99 -4.32 -5.32
CA LYS A 370 -5.08 -3.24 -5.70
C LYS A 370 -5.68 -1.84 -5.54
N LEU A 371 -6.98 -1.69 -5.79
CA LEU A 371 -7.70 -0.41 -5.69
C LEU A 371 -8.41 -0.21 -4.34
N GLY A 372 -8.31 -1.14 -3.40
CA GLY A 372 -8.97 -1.05 -2.10
C GLY A 372 -10.51 -1.24 -2.15
N LEU A 373 -11.03 -1.86 -3.23
CA LEU A 373 -12.46 -2.10 -3.42
C LEU A 373 -12.93 -3.48 -2.90
N ILE A 374 -12.00 -4.31 -2.43
CA ILE A 374 -12.28 -5.70 -2.08
C ILE A 374 -13.31 -5.83 -0.95
N GLU A 375 -13.29 -4.95 0.05
CA GLU A 375 -14.26 -4.97 1.15
C GLU A 375 -15.70 -4.75 0.68
N LEU A 376 -15.90 -3.96 -0.38
CA LEU A 376 -17.23 -3.74 -0.98
C LEU A 376 -17.73 -5.00 -1.68
N ILE A 377 -16.83 -5.72 -2.36
CA ILE A 377 -17.15 -7.00 -3.00
C ILE A 377 -17.48 -8.03 -1.92
N ASP A 378 -16.66 -8.17 -0.88
CA ASP A 378 -16.89 -9.10 0.22
C ASP A 378 -18.23 -8.85 0.92
N ALA A 379 -18.58 -7.58 1.14
CA ALA A 379 -19.86 -7.20 1.72
C ALA A 379 -21.04 -7.62 0.81
N ARG A 380 -20.88 -7.47 -0.52
CA ARG A 380 -21.92 -7.88 -1.48
C ARG A 380 -22.00 -9.39 -1.61
N VAL A 381 -20.89 -10.11 -1.63
CA VAL A 381 -20.85 -11.58 -1.64
C VAL A 381 -21.55 -12.14 -0.40
N MET A 382 -21.23 -11.63 0.78
CA MET A 382 -21.87 -11.99 2.05
C MET A 382 -23.39 -11.77 1.99
N GLU A 383 -23.83 -10.61 1.49
CA GLU A 383 -25.25 -10.30 1.34
C GLU A 383 -25.97 -11.35 0.51
N LEU A 384 -25.43 -11.67 -0.68
CA LEU A 384 -26.03 -12.63 -1.60
C LEU A 384 -25.99 -14.06 -1.05
N ALA A 385 -24.88 -14.48 -0.43
CA ALA A 385 -24.73 -15.81 0.16
C ALA A 385 -25.73 -16.04 1.31
N VAL A 386 -25.84 -15.10 2.24
CA VAL A 386 -26.79 -15.21 3.35
C VAL A 386 -28.24 -15.15 2.89
N ALA A 387 -28.55 -14.30 1.88
CA ALA A 387 -29.89 -14.24 1.30
C ALA A 387 -30.29 -15.58 0.68
N ARG A 388 -29.38 -16.25 -0.04
CA ARG A 388 -29.65 -17.58 -0.60
C ARG A 388 -29.84 -18.63 0.48
N LEU A 389 -29.01 -18.65 1.52
CA LEU A 389 -29.17 -19.56 2.65
C LEU A 389 -30.49 -19.38 3.40
N ALA A 390 -31.02 -18.15 3.43
CA ALA A 390 -32.32 -17.85 4.01
C ALA A 390 -33.49 -18.36 3.12
N ALA A 391 -33.35 -18.22 1.80
CA ALA A 391 -34.36 -18.63 0.83
C ALA A 391 -34.41 -20.16 0.64
N GLU A 392 -33.26 -20.85 0.71
CA GLU A 392 -33.13 -22.28 0.46
C GLU A 392 -32.64 -23.04 1.72
N PRO A 393 -33.53 -23.60 2.55
CA PRO A 393 -33.15 -24.26 3.81
C PRO A 393 -32.25 -25.50 3.66
N ALA A 394 -32.24 -26.14 2.49
CA ALA A 394 -31.38 -27.29 2.18
C ALA A 394 -29.99 -26.89 1.69
N CYS A 395 -29.83 -25.63 1.24
CA CYS A 395 -28.59 -25.11 0.70
C CYS A 395 -27.52 -24.97 1.78
N ARG A 396 -26.28 -25.30 1.43
CA ARG A 396 -25.06 -25.06 2.21
C ARG A 396 -24.05 -24.39 1.29
N LEU A 397 -23.40 -23.36 1.77
CA LEU A 397 -22.49 -22.55 0.96
C LEU A 397 -21.16 -22.31 1.66
N SER A 398 -20.11 -22.26 0.89
CA SER A 398 -18.91 -21.55 1.25
C SER A 398 -18.79 -20.22 0.48
N MET A 399 -18.14 -19.24 1.09
CA MET A 399 -17.82 -17.96 0.47
C MET A 399 -16.43 -17.50 0.86
N ASN A 400 -15.72 -16.92 -0.06
CA ASN A 400 -14.43 -16.31 0.16
C ASN A 400 -14.56 -15.00 0.95
N ALA A 401 -13.59 -14.71 1.81
CA ALA A 401 -13.46 -13.46 2.53
C ALA A 401 -11.99 -12.99 2.54
N SER A 402 -11.76 -11.77 2.13
CA SER A 402 -10.42 -11.16 2.16
C SER A 402 -9.96 -10.88 3.60
N ILE A 403 -8.65 -10.74 3.79
CA ILE A 403 -8.10 -10.28 5.08
C ILE A 403 -8.56 -8.86 5.41
N ALA A 404 -8.79 -8.00 4.42
CA ALA A 404 -9.36 -6.67 4.63
C ALA A 404 -10.74 -6.78 5.30
N ALA A 405 -11.62 -7.65 4.79
CA ALA A 405 -12.93 -7.92 5.39
C ALA A 405 -12.80 -8.47 6.82
N LEU A 406 -11.89 -9.40 7.07
CA LEU A 406 -11.68 -9.97 8.40
C LEU A 406 -11.14 -8.95 9.43
N ARG A 407 -10.40 -7.94 8.99
CA ARG A 407 -9.93 -6.84 9.83
C ARG A 407 -10.98 -5.76 10.05
N SER A 408 -12.03 -5.72 9.22
CA SER A 408 -13.10 -4.73 9.30
C SER A 408 -14.12 -5.10 10.40
N PRO A 409 -14.25 -4.30 11.48
CA PRO A 409 -15.29 -4.50 12.47
C PRO A 409 -16.69 -4.44 11.86
N ASP A 410 -16.91 -3.56 10.90
CA ASP A 410 -18.20 -3.37 10.23
C ASP A 410 -18.62 -4.60 9.43
N TRP A 411 -17.68 -5.29 8.79
CA TRP A 411 -17.96 -6.52 8.05
C TRP A 411 -18.48 -7.62 8.99
N PHE A 412 -17.82 -7.78 10.15
CA PHE A 412 -18.26 -8.77 11.15
C PHE A 412 -19.65 -8.43 11.71
N GLU A 413 -19.91 -7.17 12.04
CA GLU A 413 -21.22 -6.72 12.55
C GLU A 413 -22.32 -6.97 11.51
N ARG A 414 -22.07 -6.68 10.23
CA ARG A 414 -22.99 -6.97 9.13
C ARG A 414 -23.26 -8.46 8.98
N LEU A 415 -22.23 -9.30 9.07
CA LEU A 415 -22.39 -10.76 9.05
C LEU A 415 -23.28 -11.23 10.20
N ARG A 416 -23.00 -10.80 11.41
CA ARG A 416 -23.80 -11.12 12.61
C ARG A 416 -25.26 -10.72 12.44
N ASP A 417 -25.52 -9.48 12.02
CA ASP A 417 -26.87 -8.95 11.90
C ASP A 417 -27.68 -9.66 10.79
N ARG A 418 -27.02 -10.01 9.68
CA ARG A 418 -27.67 -10.78 8.61
C ARG A 418 -28.00 -12.21 9.04
N LEU A 419 -27.08 -12.88 9.71
CA LEU A 419 -27.30 -14.23 10.24
C LEU A 419 -28.40 -14.25 11.33
N ALA A 420 -28.49 -13.21 12.14
CA ALA A 420 -29.57 -13.07 13.12
C ALA A 420 -30.97 -13.00 12.47
N ARG A 421 -31.04 -12.43 11.25
CA ARG A 421 -32.30 -12.36 10.45
C ARG A 421 -32.58 -13.60 9.61
N ALA A 422 -31.61 -14.52 9.51
CA ALA A 422 -31.70 -15.77 8.74
C ALA A 422 -31.48 -16.99 9.62
N PRO A 423 -32.48 -17.40 10.44
CA PRO A 423 -32.33 -18.51 11.38
C PRO A 423 -31.89 -19.81 10.71
N GLY A 424 -30.87 -20.45 11.25
CA GLY A 424 -30.29 -21.69 10.74
C GLY A 424 -29.31 -21.51 9.55
N ALA A 425 -29.09 -20.30 9.04
CA ALA A 425 -28.11 -20.05 7.99
C ALA A 425 -26.67 -20.24 8.48
N ALA A 426 -26.35 -19.80 9.70
CA ALA A 426 -25.00 -19.87 10.26
C ALA A 426 -24.37 -21.27 10.20
N GLY A 427 -25.08 -22.32 10.61
CA GLY A 427 -24.58 -23.70 10.56
C GLY A 427 -24.44 -24.30 9.17
N ARG A 428 -24.85 -23.55 8.14
CA ARG A 428 -24.80 -23.93 6.72
C ARG A 428 -23.86 -23.07 5.90
N LEU A 429 -23.27 -22.01 6.53
CA LEU A 429 -22.27 -21.13 5.94
C LEU A 429 -20.86 -21.56 6.34
N ILE A 430 -19.96 -21.53 5.37
CA ILE A 430 -18.51 -21.70 5.55
C ILE A 430 -17.86 -20.43 5.04
N VAL A 431 -16.95 -19.82 5.80
CA VAL A 431 -16.14 -18.69 5.37
C VAL A 431 -14.76 -19.21 5.01
N GLU A 432 -14.31 -18.94 3.79
CA GLU A 432 -13.00 -19.34 3.28
C GLU A 432 -12.02 -18.18 3.34
N ILE A 433 -10.78 -18.48 3.72
CA ILE A 433 -9.67 -17.53 3.81
C ILE A 433 -8.45 -18.10 3.11
N VAL A 434 -7.74 -17.28 2.34
CA VAL A 434 -6.54 -17.71 1.61
C VAL A 434 -5.35 -17.86 2.56
N GLU A 435 -4.57 -18.95 2.40
CA GLU A 435 -3.41 -19.32 3.22
C GLU A 435 -2.40 -18.18 3.36
N THR A 436 -1.91 -17.63 2.23
CA THR A 436 -0.81 -16.65 2.20
C THR A 436 -1.15 -15.38 2.97
N GLN A 437 -2.40 -14.96 2.93
CA GLN A 437 -2.89 -13.77 3.62
C GLN A 437 -3.08 -13.99 5.13
N ALA A 438 -3.41 -15.21 5.58
CA ALA A 438 -3.65 -15.54 6.97
C ALA A 438 -2.38 -15.54 7.84
N VAL A 439 -1.19 -15.66 7.24
CA VAL A 439 0.09 -15.87 7.94
C VAL A 439 0.73 -14.58 8.46
N GLU A 440 0.42 -13.42 7.90
CA GLU A 440 1.06 -12.15 8.28
C GLU A 440 0.77 -11.74 9.74
N ASN A 441 -0.42 -12.06 10.27
CA ASN A 441 -0.77 -11.82 11.68
C ASN A 441 -1.70 -12.90 12.24
N VAL A 442 -1.18 -14.10 12.45
CA VAL A 442 -1.93 -15.29 12.90
C VAL A 442 -2.79 -15.03 14.15
N ALA A 443 -2.28 -14.27 15.11
CA ALA A 443 -3.00 -14.03 16.37
C ALA A 443 -4.24 -13.13 16.20
N GLU A 444 -4.17 -12.16 15.30
CA GLU A 444 -5.29 -11.27 14.98
C GLU A 444 -6.35 -12.02 14.19
N VAL A 445 -5.94 -12.73 13.13
CA VAL A 445 -6.82 -13.54 12.29
C VAL A 445 -7.51 -14.60 13.13
N ALA A 446 -6.79 -15.35 13.98
CA ALA A 446 -7.38 -16.36 14.86
C ALA A 446 -8.47 -15.79 15.79
N ARG A 447 -8.28 -14.57 16.31
CA ARG A 447 -9.31 -13.91 17.14
C ARG A 447 -10.58 -13.60 16.34
N THR A 448 -10.43 -13.12 15.11
CA THR A 448 -11.57 -12.82 14.23
C THR A 448 -12.29 -14.10 13.81
N LEU A 449 -11.55 -15.14 13.43
CA LEU A 449 -12.12 -16.45 13.11
C LEU A 449 -12.87 -17.05 14.31
N GLY A 450 -12.35 -16.89 15.52
CA GLY A 450 -13.04 -17.29 16.75
C GLY A 450 -14.38 -16.58 16.94
N LYS A 451 -14.48 -15.29 16.61
CA LYS A 451 -15.75 -14.55 16.63
C LYS A 451 -16.73 -15.08 15.56
N ILE A 452 -16.27 -15.32 14.33
CA ILE A 452 -17.09 -15.90 13.26
C ILE A 452 -17.63 -17.27 13.67
N LYS A 453 -16.77 -18.12 14.22
CA LYS A 453 -17.19 -19.45 14.74
C LYS A 453 -18.19 -19.36 15.88
N SER A 454 -18.12 -18.34 16.73
CA SER A 454 -19.10 -18.12 17.81
C SER A 454 -20.52 -17.86 17.31
N LEU A 455 -20.68 -17.43 16.04
CA LEU A 455 -21.97 -17.30 15.36
C LEU A 455 -22.52 -18.66 14.86
N GLY A 456 -21.74 -19.73 14.94
CA GLY A 456 -22.08 -21.04 14.39
C GLY A 456 -21.63 -21.28 12.94
N VAL A 457 -20.87 -20.34 12.36
CA VAL A 457 -20.28 -20.42 11.02
C VAL A 457 -19.03 -21.28 11.08
N ARG A 458 -18.77 -22.10 10.05
CA ARG A 458 -17.50 -22.82 9.91
C ARG A 458 -16.50 -21.99 9.13
N VAL A 459 -15.21 -22.32 9.31
CA VAL A 459 -14.11 -21.64 8.63
C VAL A 459 -13.28 -22.65 7.85
N ALA A 460 -12.98 -22.36 6.60
CA ALA A 460 -12.07 -23.10 5.75
C ALA A 460 -10.82 -22.27 5.42
N MET A 461 -9.69 -22.94 5.28
CA MET A 461 -8.48 -22.37 4.71
C MET A 461 -8.34 -22.82 3.27
N ASP A 462 -8.22 -21.85 2.37
CA ASP A 462 -8.09 -22.05 0.92
C ASP A 462 -6.63 -22.05 0.46
N ASP A 463 -6.35 -22.66 -0.71
CA ASP A 463 -5.03 -22.79 -1.35
C ASP A 463 -3.95 -23.43 -0.44
N PHE A 464 -4.36 -24.36 0.43
CA PHE A 464 -3.42 -24.93 1.41
C PHE A 464 -2.34 -25.80 0.74
N GLY A 465 -1.08 -25.42 1.01
CA GLY A 465 0.11 -26.06 0.48
C GLY A 465 0.86 -25.24 -0.58
N ALA A 466 0.22 -24.23 -1.19
CA ALA A 466 0.90 -23.31 -2.11
C ALA A 466 1.77 -22.26 -1.38
N GLY A 467 1.51 -22.05 -0.10
CA GLY A 467 2.19 -21.03 0.72
C GLY A 467 3.17 -21.59 1.74
N HIS A 468 3.48 -20.77 2.75
CA HIS A 468 4.46 -21.08 3.81
C HIS A 468 3.82 -21.34 5.18
N THR A 469 2.55 -21.73 5.23
CA THR A 469 1.87 -21.98 6.50
C THR A 469 2.46 -23.20 7.18
N SER A 470 2.98 -23.02 8.39
CA SER A 470 3.35 -24.13 9.24
C SER A 470 2.11 -24.79 9.85
N PHE A 471 2.16 -26.10 10.13
CA PHE A 471 1.11 -26.80 10.85
C PHE A 471 0.78 -26.18 12.22
N ARG A 472 1.73 -25.44 12.81
CA ARG A 472 1.50 -24.65 14.03
C ARG A 472 0.48 -23.54 13.77
N ASN A 473 0.59 -22.85 12.63
CA ASN A 473 -0.32 -21.77 12.27
C ASN A 473 -1.73 -22.31 11.98
N LEU A 474 -1.83 -23.41 11.23
CA LEU A 474 -3.10 -24.09 10.97
C LEU A 474 -3.85 -24.40 12.27
N ARG A 475 -3.14 -24.99 13.25
CA ARG A 475 -3.71 -25.27 14.57
C ARG A 475 -4.06 -24.00 15.36
N ALA A 476 -3.26 -22.94 15.25
CA ALA A 476 -3.50 -21.68 15.95
C ALA A 476 -4.73 -20.93 15.37
N LEU A 477 -4.95 -21.00 14.06
CA LEU A 477 -6.10 -20.40 13.40
C LEU A 477 -7.41 -21.14 13.72
N GLY A 478 -7.35 -22.42 14.08
CA GLY A 478 -8.50 -23.19 14.52
C GLY A 478 -9.56 -23.38 13.44
N VAL A 479 -9.14 -23.56 12.18
CA VAL A 479 -10.03 -23.81 11.05
C VAL A 479 -10.72 -25.17 11.15
N ASP A 480 -11.89 -25.29 10.55
CA ASP A 480 -12.69 -26.52 10.54
C ASP A 480 -12.42 -27.36 9.29
N MET A 481 -11.87 -26.74 8.25
CA MET A 481 -11.65 -27.36 6.94
C MET A 481 -10.40 -26.76 6.28
N VAL A 482 -9.74 -27.56 5.43
CA VAL A 482 -8.66 -27.11 4.52
C VAL A 482 -8.97 -27.54 3.10
N LYS A 483 -8.78 -26.64 2.14
CA LYS A 483 -8.86 -26.93 0.70
C LYS A 483 -7.43 -27.13 0.19
N ILE A 484 -7.18 -28.31 -0.36
CA ILE A 484 -5.86 -28.69 -0.90
C ILE A 484 -5.75 -28.07 -2.27
N ASP A 485 -4.73 -27.21 -2.46
CA ASP A 485 -4.51 -26.50 -3.71
C ASP A 485 -4.49 -27.45 -4.92
N GLY A 486 -5.25 -27.05 -5.93
CA GLY A 486 -5.45 -27.79 -7.17
C GLY A 486 -4.14 -28.12 -7.91
N ALA A 487 -3.07 -27.34 -7.76
CA ALA A 487 -1.78 -27.62 -8.36
C ALA A 487 -1.22 -28.98 -7.96
N PHE A 488 -1.41 -29.39 -6.70
CA PHE A 488 -1.00 -30.72 -6.21
C PHE A 488 -1.94 -31.83 -6.67
N VAL A 489 -3.22 -31.51 -6.86
CA VAL A 489 -4.22 -32.47 -7.31
C VAL A 489 -4.07 -32.75 -8.80
N ALA A 490 -3.82 -31.73 -9.61
CA ALA A 490 -3.54 -31.89 -11.04
C ALA A 490 -2.30 -32.76 -11.33
N GLY A 491 -1.32 -32.76 -10.43
CA GLY A 491 -0.09 -33.57 -10.53
C GLY A 491 -0.26 -35.05 -10.19
N LEU A 492 -1.39 -35.48 -9.62
CA LEU A 492 -1.57 -36.84 -9.06
C LEU A 492 -1.34 -37.97 -10.05
N ALA A 493 -1.66 -37.77 -11.34
CA ALA A 493 -1.45 -38.79 -12.36
C ALA A 493 0.04 -39.07 -12.63
N CYS A 494 0.91 -38.06 -12.54
CA CYS A 494 2.30 -38.08 -13.02
C CYS A 494 3.35 -37.92 -11.93
N SER A 495 3.05 -37.29 -10.79
CA SER A 495 3.99 -36.95 -9.74
C SER A 495 3.86 -37.86 -8.52
N VAL A 496 4.96 -38.55 -8.18
CA VAL A 496 5.04 -39.35 -6.93
C VAL A 496 5.08 -38.44 -5.70
N ASP A 497 5.72 -37.28 -5.84
CA ASP A 497 5.86 -36.32 -4.74
C ASP A 497 4.53 -35.70 -4.39
N ASP A 498 3.70 -35.32 -5.38
CA ASP A 498 2.35 -34.78 -5.15
C ASP A 498 1.44 -35.82 -4.49
N ARG A 499 1.50 -37.09 -4.93
CA ARG A 499 0.80 -38.19 -4.28
C ARG A 499 1.18 -38.33 -2.81
N PHE A 500 2.48 -38.28 -2.51
CA PHE A 500 3.00 -38.38 -1.15
C PHE A 500 2.54 -37.18 -0.33
N PHE A 501 2.60 -35.97 -0.89
CA PHE A 501 2.21 -34.73 -0.25
C PHE A 501 0.73 -34.75 0.11
N VAL A 502 -0.16 -34.95 -0.86
CA VAL A 502 -1.63 -34.95 -0.67
C VAL A 502 -2.05 -36.01 0.34
N ARG A 503 -1.50 -37.24 0.23
CA ARG A 503 -1.78 -38.32 1.19
C ARG A 503 -1.33 -37.99 2.61
N THR A 504 -0.16 -37.36 2.76
CA THR A 504 0.37 -36.95 4.06
C THR A 504 -0.49 -35.85 4.66
N LEU A 505 -0.91 -34.87 3.86
CA LEU A 505 -1.76 -33.77 4.25
C LEU A 505 -3.15 -34.25 4.70
N ALA A 506 -3.79 -35.13 3.93
CA ALA A 506 -5.07 -35.75 4.29
C ALA A 506 -4.98 -36.54 5.62
N SER A 507 -3.89 -37.28 5.81
CA SER A 507 -3.66 -38.01 7.06
C SER A 507 -3.48 -37.07 8.26
N LEU A 508 -2.75 -35.98 8.08
CA LEU A 508 -2.52 -34.97 9.11
C LEU A 508 -3.79 -34.19 9.47
N ALA A 509 -4.54 -33.73 8.47
CA ALA A 509 -5.81 -33.05 8.67
C ALA A 509 -6.78 -33.93 9.48
N ARG A 510 -6.87 -35.21 9.14
CA ARG A 510 -7.66 -36.19 9.89
C ARG A 510 -7.18 -36.34 11.32
N HIS A 511 -5.88 -36.39 11.58
CA HIS A 511 -5.31 -36.45 12.94
C HIS A 511 -5.69 -35.21 13.77
N LEU A 512 -5.79 -34.05 13.13
CA LEU A 512 -6.18 -32.79 13.76
C LEU A 512 -7.71 -32.61 13.87
N GLY A 513 -8.51 -33.50 13.29
CA GLY A 513 -9.95 -33.38 13.22
C GLY A 513 -10.45 -32.29 12.26
N ILE A 514 -9.64 -31.94 11.25
CA ILE A 514 -9.91 -30.94 10.23
C ILE A 514 -10.41 -31.66 8.98
N LEU A 515 -11.51 -31.20 8.38
CA LEU A 515 -12.03 -31.73 7.12
C LEU A 515 -11.17 -31.28 5.94
N THR A 516 -11.13 -32.11 4.89
CA THR A 516 -10.33 -31.84 3.68
C THR A 516 -11.22 -31.74 2.44
N VAL A 517 -10.93 -30.76 1.59
CA VAL A 517 -11.46 -30.62 0.22
C VAL A 517 -10.28 -30.73 -0.74
N ALA A 518 -10.34 -31.56 -1.76
CA ALA A 518 -9.38 -31.53 -2.85
C ALA A 518 -9.97 -30.74 -4.02
N GLU A 519 -9.21 -29.77 -4.49
CA GLU A 519 -9.60 -28.90 -5.59
C GLU A 519 -9.10 -29.43 -6.95
N TRP A 520 -9.60 -28.88 -8.04
CA TRP A 520 -9.25 -29.20 -9.42
C TRP A 520 -9.27 -30.70 -9.72
N VAL A 521 -10.24 -31.41 -9.20
CA VAL A 521 -10.44 -32.82 -9.55
C VAL A 521 -11.04 -32.88 -10.97
N GLU A 522 -10.25 -33.32 -11.94
CA GLU A 522 -10.62 -33.31 -13.34
C GLU A 522 -11.02 -34.68 -13.88
N ASP A 523 -10.62 -35.79 -13.20
CA ASP A 523 -10.84 -37.13 -13.68
C ASP A 523 -11.21 -38.13 -12.59
N ALA A 524 -11.74 -39.29 -13.03
CA ALA A 524 -12.21 -40.36 -12.13
C ALA A 524 -11.06 -41.05 -11.37
N GLU A 525 -9.85 -41.09 -11.92
CA GLU A 525 -8.71 -41.75 -11.28
C GLU A 525 -8.20 -40.91 -10.11
N SER A 526 -8.07 -39.60 -10.29
CA SER A 526 -7.75 -38.66 -9.22
C SER A 526 -8.82 -38.71 -8.11
N ALA A 527 -10.09 -38.71 -8.49
CA ALA A 527 -11.19 -38.83 -7.54
C ALA A 527 -11.15 -40.15 -6.74
N ARG A 528 -10.75 -41.27 -7.36
CA ARG A 528 -10.60 -42.58 -6.71
C ARG A 528 -9.46 -42.53 -5.69
N LEU A 529 -8.28 -42.04 -6.10
CA LEU A 529 -7.10 -41.94 -5.23
C LEU A 529 -7.37 -41.08 -4.00
N LEU A 530 -7.98 -39.91 -4.19
CA LEU A 530 -8.33 -38.99 -3.11
C LEU A 530 -9.30 -39.63 -2.09
N ARG A 531 -10.30 -40.38 -2.56
CA ARG A 531 -11.21 -41.16 -1.69
C ARG A 531 -10.44 -42.23 -0.91
N GLU A 532 -9.53 -42.98 -1.55
CA GLU A 532 -8.73 -44.02 -0.90
C GLU A 532 -7.81 -43.43 0.19
N TRP A 533 -7.29 -42.21 -0.01
CA TRP A 533 -6.49 -41.51 1.00
C TRP A 533 -7.31 -40.84 2.08
N GLY A 534 -8.66 -40.84 1.91
CA GLY A 534 -9.62 -40.36 2.89
C GLY A 534 -9.72 -38.85 2.93
N VAL A 535 -9.63 -38.21 1.78
CA VAL A 535 -10.07 -36.83 1.59
C VAL A 535 -11.59 -36.79 1.72
N ASP A 536 -12.15 -35.80 2.45
CA ASP A 536 -13.56 -35.78 2.82
C ASP A 536 -14.46 -35.24 1.72
N PHE A 537 -13.98 -34.28 0.89
CA PHE A 537 -14.74 -33.66 -0.19
C PHE A 537 -13.89 -33.48 -1.45
N LEU A 538 -14.54 -33.43 -2.59
CA LEU A 538 -13.96 -33.21 -3.90
C LEU A 538 -14.63 -32.04 -4.59
N GLN A 539 -13.83 -31.18 -5.25
CA GLN A 539 -14.24 -30.06 -6.07
C GLN A 539 -13.45 -30.04 -7.39
N GLY A 540 -14.08 -29.73 -8.50
CA GLY A 540 -13.43 -29.65 -9.80
C GLY A 540 -14.40 -29.98 -10.92
N HIS A 541 -13.93 -29.90 -12.18
CA HIS A 541 -14.76 -30.15 -13.36
C HIS A 541 -15.38 -31.55 -13.40
N PHE A 542 -14.69 -32.53 -12.83
CA PHE A 542 -15.23 -33.89 -12.71
C PHE A 542 -16.49 -33.95 -11.84
N ILE A 543 -16.62 -33.06 -10.84
CA ILE A 543 -17.78 -32.98 -9.96
C ILE A 543 -18.85 -32.08 -10.58
N GLY A 544 -18.45 -30.92 -11.09
CA GLY A 544 -19.29 -29.93 -11.75
C GLY A 544 -18.60 -28.60 -11.91
N SER A 545 -19.00 -27.87 -12.92
CA SER A 545 -18.55 -26.49 -13.15
C SER A 545 -19.36 -25.51 -12.30
N ALA A 546 -18.81 -24.32 -12.13
CA ALA A 546 -19.55 -23.22 -11.49
C ALA A 546 -20.70 -22.76 -12.41
N GLU A 547 -21.92 -22.85 -11.91
CA GLU A 547 -23.13 -22.47 -12.64
C GLU A 547 -23.76 -21.22 -12.06
N GLU A 548 -24.17 -20.33 -12.96
CA GLU A 548 -25.02 -19.20 -12.62
C GLU A 548 -26.45 -19.70 -12.39
N ARG A 549 -26.96 -19.55 -11.19
CA ARG A 549 -28.38 -19.78 -10.92
C ARG A 549 -29.08 -18.45 -10.82
N GLN A 550 -30.03 -18.19 -11.71
CA GLN A 550 -30.90 -17.03 -11.57
C GLN A 550 -31.68 -17.14 -10.26
N PRO A 551 -31.73 -16.11 -9.44
CA PRO A 551 -32.64 -16.11 -8.29
C PRO A 551 -34.05 -16.25 -8.86
N GLU A 552 -34.79 -17.25 -8.43
CA GLU A 552 -36.25 -17.22 -8.64
C GLU A 552 -36.77 -15.88 -8.16
N ALA A 553 -37.70 -15.27 -8.87
CA ALA A 553 -38.13 -13.87 -8.82
C ALA A 553 -38.55 -13.29 -7.43
N ALA A 554 -38.23 -13.96 -6.33
CA ALA A 554 -38.55 -13.56 -4.96
C ALA A 554 -37.55 -12.58 -4.31
N LEU A 555 -36.37 -12.31 -4.90
CA LEU A 555 -35.33 -11.45 -4.30
C LEU A 555 -35.32 -9.99 -4.85
N ALA A 556 -36.25 -9.63 -5.71
CA ALA A 556 -36.34 -8.29 -6.30
C ALA A 556 -37.01 -7.24 -5.38
N SER A 557 -37.39 -7.59 -4.16
CA SER A 557 -38.19 -6.71 -3.27
C SER A 557 -37.69 -6.65 -1.81
N ALA A 558 -36.40 -6.91 -1.55
CA ALA A 558 -35.83 -6.71 -0.22
C ALA A 558 -34.71 -5.66 -0.23
#